data_c43366c5c413e69d2ef78f8c6034c37b
#
_entry.id   c43366c5c413e69d2ef78f8c6034c37b
#
_cell.length_a   1.000
_cell.length_b   1.000
_cell.length_c   1.000
_cell.angle_alpha   90.00
_cell.angle_beta   90.00
_cell.angle_gamma   90.00
#
_symmetry.space_group_name_H-M   'P 1'
#
loop_
_entity.id
_entity.type
_entity.pdbx_description
1 polymer ?
#
loop_
_entity_poly.entity_id
_entity_poly.type
_entity_poly.pdbx_seq_one_letter_code
_entity_poly.pdbx_strand_id
1 'polypeptide(L)'
;SLVGSEMCIRDRPEDATDFIIEMIETYGKELYWVTSGPMTDIARVLRKDPSVAEKVGAVYIMGGALATPGNIGNVMEVVMEANVRLDVKACYEVLTSKLPVVLVGLDVTRKTLFTYEDHERWHTIGTESALFLYESLKHYLGAYKQFHPYLNGCGLHDPLAAVAAIHPEILTTIPMHLTCFTEGPLRGRTTEDVWRCNDPEYSMKAAMFVDVKAFQNEFFGKVEEMLRNH
;
A
#
# COMPACT_ATOMS: atom_id res chain seq x y z
N SER A 1 -7.65 -1.54 16.61
CA SER A 1 -8.13 -2.90 16.87
C SER A 1 -8.61 -3.53 15.59
N LEU A 2 -8.06 -4.66 15.25
CA LEU A 2 -8.32 -5.46 14.03
C LEU A 2 -9.68 -6.21 14.06
N VAL A 3 -10.59 -5.84 14.94
CA VAL A 3 -11.87 -6.54 15.14
C VAL A 3 -12.78 -6.44 13.91
N GLY A 4 -12.68 -5.39 13.12
CA GLY A 4 -13.49 -5.23 11.91
C GLY A 4 -13.05 -6.11 10.73
N SER A 5 -11.75 -6.41 10.60
CA SER A 5 -11.24 -7.24 9.52
C SER A 5 -11.57 -8.72 9.69
N GLU A 6 -11.59 -9.21 10.93
CA GLU A 6 -11.98 -10.61 11.21
C GLU A 6 -13.46 -10.88 10.96
N MET A 7 -14.34 -9.90 11.17
CA MET A 7 -15.77 -10.05 10.90
C MET A 7 -16.04 -10.17 9.38
N CYS A 8 -15.35 -9.41 8.55
CA CYS A 8 -15.50 -9.51 7.10
C CYS A 8 -15.03 -10.86 6.52
N ILE A 9 -14.03 -11.49 7.12
CA ILE A 9 -13.52 -12.80 6.68
C ILE A 9 -14.50 -13.93 7.01
N ARG A 10 -15.27 -13.82 8.10
CA ARG A 10 -16.23 -14.84 8.54
C ARG A 10 -17.52 -14.88 7.74
N ASP A 11 -17.85 -13.81 7.07
CA ASP A 11 -19.13 -13.68 6.34
C ASP A 11 -19.07 -14.22 4.90
N ARG A 12 -17.89 -14.64 4.41
CA ARG A 12 -17.73 -15.25 3.09
C ARG A 12 -17.38 -16.72 3.21
N PRO A 13 -18.17 -17.63 2.59
CA PRO A 13 -17.86 -19.06 2.57
C PRO A 13 -16.68 -19.43 1.68
N GLU A 14 -16.19 -18.49 0.86
CA GLU A 14 -15.12 -18.69 -0.12
C GLU A 14 -13.77 -18.25 0.45
N ASP A 15 -12.72 -19.04 0.12
CA ASP A 15 -11.34 -18.65 0.42
C ASP A 15 -10.99 -17.39 -0.41
N ALA A 16 -10.45 -16.36 0.21
CA ALA A 16 -10.03 -15.14 -0.45
C ALA A 16 -9.06 -15.42 -1.62
N THR A 17 -8.23 -16.45 -1.50
CA THR A 17 -7.30 -16.89 -2.55
C THR A 17 -8.05 -17.33 -3.81
N ASP A 18 -9.12 -18.12 -3.64
CA ASP A 18 -9.93 -18.61 -4.77
C ASP A 18 -10.67 -17.46 -5.43
N PHE A 19 -11.28 -16.59 -4.66
CA PHE A 19 -11.94 -15.40 -5.17
C PHE A 19 -10.99 -14.50 -5.98
N ILE A 20 -9.78 -14.27 -5.50
CA ILE A 20 -8.80 -13.43 -6.23
C ILE A 20 -8.41 -14.10 -7.55
N ILE A 21 -8.16 -15.42 -7.57
CA ILE A 21 -7.85 -16.16 -8.79
C ILE A 21 -9.02 -16.06 -9.79
N GLU A 22 -10.26 -16.26 -9.33
CA GLU A 22 -11.45 -16.13 -10.16
C GLU A 22 -11.58 -14.72 -10.78
N MET A 23 -11.31 -13.67 -10.00
CA MET A 23 -11.32 -12.29 -10.50
C MET A 23 -10.24 -12.06 -11.56
N ILE A 24 -9.03 -12.60 -11.34
CA ILE A 24 -7.94 -12.51 -12.33
C ILE A 24 -8.30 -13.29 -13.61
N GLU A 25 -8.88 -14.47 -13.49
CA GLU A 25 -9.35 -15.25 -14.65
C GLU A 25 -10.46 -14.52 -15.43
N THR A 26 -11.34 -13.83 -14.72
CA THR A 26 -12.50 -13.14 -15.32
C THR A 26 -12.09 -11.86 -16.04
N TYR A 27 -11.25 -11.04 -15.42
CA TYR A 27 -10.94 -9.68 -15.90
C TYR A 27 -9.54 -9.57 -16.54
N GLY A 28 -8.65 -10.53 -16.29
CA GLY A 28 -7.33 -10.57 -16.90
C GLY A 28 -6.54 -9.27 -16.72
N LYS A 29 -6.06 -8.73 -17.85
CA LYS A 29 -5.24 -7.50 -17.88
C LYS A 29 -6.00 -6.23 -17.51
N GLU A 30 -7.32 -6.25 -17.44
CA GLU A 30 -8.13 -5.11 -16.99
C GLU A 30 -8.19 -5.03 -15.46
N LEU A 31 -7.79 -6.10 -14.74
CA LEU A 31 -7.78 -6.13 -13.29
C LEU A 31 -6.52 -5.47 -12.73
N TYR A 32 -6.73 -4.45 -11.92
CA TYR A 32 -5.69 -3.86 -11.08
C TYR A 32 -5.94 -4.24 -9.62
N TRP A 33 -5.00 -4.96 -9.05
CA TRP A 33 -5.09 -5.43 -7.68
C TRP A 33 -4.35 -4.48 -6.75
N VAL A 34 -5.05 -3.85 -5.81
CA VAL A 34 -4.46 -2.97 -4.79
C VAL A 34 -4.39 -3.72 -3.46
N THR A 35 -3.23 -3.70 -2.82
CA THR A 35 -3.04 -4.29 -1.50
C THR A 35 -2.52 -3.26 -0.50
N SER A 36 -3.15 -3.22 0.68
CA SER A 36 -2.86 -2.28 1.78
C SER A 36 -2.40 -2.98 3.06
N GLY A 37 -2.10 -4.26 2.97
CA GLY A 37 -1.64 -5.11 4.08
C GLY A 37 -0.43 -5.94 3.70
N PRO A 38 -0.10 -6.97 4.53
CA PRO A 38 0.99 -7.89 4.23
C PRO A 38 0.75 -8.65 2.92
N MET A 39 1.84 -9.04 2.26
CA MET A 39 1.78 -9.71 0.95
C MET A 39 1.37 -11.19 1.04
N THR A 40 0.86 -11.63 2.18
CA THR A 40 0.50 -13.04 2.47
C THR A 40 -0.49 -13.60 1.47
N ASP A 41 -1.55 -12.85 1.15
CA ASP A 41 -2.57 -13.32 0.22
C ASP A 41 -2.06 -13.35 -1.23
N ILE A 42 -1.21 -12.40 -1.61
CA ILE A 42 -0.54 -12.44 -2.91
C ILE A 42 0.33 -13.70 -3.03
N ALA A 43 1.13 -14.00 -2.00
CA ALA A 43 1.96 -15.19 -1.98
C ALA A 43 1.15 -16.49 -2.02
N ARG A 44 -0.01 -16.53 -1.33
CA ARG A 44 -0.94 -17.67 -1.40
C ARG A 44 -1.48 -17.88 -2.81
N VAL A 45 -1.91 -16.81 -3.46
CA VAL A 45 -2.40 -16.84 -4.85
C VAL A 45 -1.31 -17.36 -5.77
N LEU A 46 -0.08 -16.82 -5.69
CA LEU A 46 1.05 -17.26 -6.50
C LEU A 46 1.42 -18.74 -6.29
N ARG A 47 1.35 -19.24 -5.04
CA ARG A 47 1.61 -20.65 -4.75
C ARG A 47 0.54 -21.57 -5.32
N LYS A 48 -0.71 -21.12 -5.32
CA LYS A 48 -1.86 -21.89 -5.82
C LYS A 48 -1.93 -21.89 -7.34
N ASP A 49 -1.74 -20.73 -7.95
CA ASP A 49 -1.71 -20.56 -9.40
C ASP A 49 -0.62 -19.55 -9.83
N PRO A 50 0.60 -20.00 -10.15
CA PRO A 50 1.66 -19.12 -10.62
C PRO A 50 1.33 -18.39 -11.93
N SER A 51 0.38 -18.90 -12.74
CA SER A 51 0.02 -18.30 -14.03
C SER A 51 -0.68 -16.95 -13.90
N VAL A 52 -1.18 -16.60 -12.72
CA VAL A 52 -1.77 -15.28 -12.43
C VAL A 52 -0.82 -14.13 -12.74
N ALA A 53 0.49 -14.37 -12.63
CA ALA A 53 1.51 -13.37 -12.96
C ALA A 53 1.45 -12.88 -14.41
N GLU A 54 1.03 -13.76 -15.32
CA GLU A 54 0.90 -13.44 -16.75
C GLU A 54 -0.48 -12.85 -17.09
N LYS A 55 -1.48 -13.07 -16.23
CA LYS A 55 -2.88 -12.72 -16.49
C LYS A 55 -3.28 -11.36 -15.90
N VAL A 56 -2.84 -11.03 -14.69
CA VAL A 56 -3.21 -9.78 -14.01
C VAL A 56 -2.62 -8.55 -14.71
N GLY A 57 -3.34 -7.42 -14.70
CA GLY A 57 -2.90 -6.16 -15.29
C GLY A 57 -1.75 -5.53 -14.52
N ALA A 58 -1.95 -5.25 -13.25
CA ALA A 58 -0.93 -4.78 -12.32
C ALA A 58 -1.32 -5.06 -10.87
N VAL A 59 -0.32 -5.16 -9.98
CA VAL A 59 -0.49 -5.30 -8.54
C VAL A 59 0.14 -4.10 -7.84
N TYR A 60 -0.68 -3.18 -7.36
CA TYR A 60 -0.24 -2.01 -6.60
C TYR A 60 -0.11 -2.40 -5.13
N ILE A 61 1.10 -2.40 -4.62
CA ILE A 61 1.39 -2.83 -3.25
C ILE A 61 1.79 -1.62 -2.42
N MET A 62 0.93 -1.24 -1.43
CA MET A 62 1.41 -0.37 -0.37
C MET A 62 2.32 -1.17 0.56
N GLY A 63 3.60 -0.87 0.53
CA GLY A 63 4.59 -1.56 1.36
C GLY A 63 6.02 -1.26 0.96
N GLY A 64 6.93 -1.60 1.85
CA GLY A 64 8.36 -1.45 1.60
C GLY A 64 8.90 -0.02 1.74
N ALA A 65 10.23 0.05 1.73
CA ALA A 65 11.00 1.28 1.79
C ALA A 65 12.35 1.04 1.13
N LEU A 66 12.67 1.73 0.04
CA LEU A 66 13.90 1.54 -0.72
C LEU A 66 14.98 2.56 -0.34
N ALA A 67 14.70 3.83 -0.54
CA ALA A 67 15.64 4.93 -0.25
C ALA A 67 15.32 5.70 1.04
N THR A 68 14.26 5.31 1.77
CA THR A 68 13.84 5.92 3.03
C THR A 68 13.89 4.91 4.18
N PRO A 69 13.99 5.35 5.44
CA PRO A 69 13.84 4.46 6.58
C PRO A 69 12.46 3.78 6.63
N GLY A 70 12.37 2.65 7.35
CA GLY A 70 11.10 2.02 7.71
C GLY A 70 10.26 2.88 8.66
N ASN A 71 9.10 2.38 9.07
CA ASN A 71 8.16 3.09 9.95
C ASN A 71 7.82 2.34 11.24
N ILE A 72 8.62 1.33 11.60
CA ILE A 72 8.40 0.56 12.81
C ILE A 72 9.28 1.05 13.95
N GLY A 73 8.64 1.44 14.98
CA GLY A 73 8.88 1.54 16.40
C GLY A 73 10.14 2.24 16.89
N ASN A 74 11.23 1.62 17.00
CA ASN A 74 12.39 2.19 17.66
C ASN A 74 13.61 2.23 16.72
N VAL A 75 14.61 3.01 17.14
CA VAL A 75 15.81 3.33 16.33
C VAL A 75 16.53 2.09 15.77
N MET A 76 16.38 0.94 16.38
CA MET A 76 17.01 -0.32 15.95
C MET A 76 16.21 -1.08 14.86
N GLU A 77 14.94 -0.76 14.68
CA GLU A 77 14.03 -1.44 13.72
C GLU A 77 13.64 -0.56 12.52
N VAL A 78 14.34 0.55 12.32
CA VAL A 78 14.06 1.53 11.25
C VAL A 78 14.25 0.97 9.83
N VAL A 79 14.66 -0.28 9.71
CA VAL A 79 14.88 -0.92 8.41
C VAL A 79 13.61 -1.44 7.76
N MET A 80 12.56 -1.74 8.55
CA MET A 80 11.35 -2.41 8.08
C MET A 80 10.17 -1.45 7.90
N GLU A 81 9.40 -1.70 6.87
CA GLU A 81 8.06 -1.15 6.71
C GLU A 81 7.03 -2.10 7.38
N ALA A 82 5.91 -1.54 7.86
CA ALA A 82 4.94 -2.26 8.70
C ALA A 82 4.33 -3.49 8.02
N ASN A 83 3.88 -3.36 6.77
CA ASN A 83 3.26 -4.47 6.02
C ASN A 83 4.27 -5.58 5.71
N VAL A 84 5.49 -5.19 5.34
CA VAL A 84 6.59 -6.15 5.11
C VAL A 84 6.95 -6.91 6.39
N ARG A 85 6.98 -6.23 7.54
CA ARG A 85 7.29 -6.86 8.84
C ARG A 85 6.34 -8.00 9.17
N LEU A 86 5.06 -7.84 8.84
CA LEU A 86 4.03 -8.82 9.18
C LEU A 86 4.24 -10.17 8.48
N ASP A 87 4.79 -10.15 7.24
CA ASP A 87 5.14 -11.39 6.52
C ASP A 87 6.31 -11.18 5.56
N VAL A 88 7.52 -11.20 6.11
CA VAL A 88 8.76 -11.02 5.34
C VAL A 88 8.96 -12.11 4.29
N LYS A 89 8.51 -13.35 4.57
CA LYS A 89 8.65 -14.46 3.61
C LYS A 89 7.75 -14.25 2.40
N ALA A 90 6.49 -13.87 2.62
CA ALA A 90 5.58 -13.52 1.55
C ALA A 90 6.09 -12.33 0.73
N CYS A 91 6.65 -11.31 1.39
CA CYS A 91 7.28 -10.18 0.71
C CYS A 91 8.40 -10.64 -0.24
N TYR A 92 9.30 -11.50 0.24
CA TYR A 92 10.37 -12.06 -0.59
C TYR A 92 9.81 -12.84 -1.80
N GLU A 93 8.85 -13.76 -1.57
CA GLU A 93 8.23 -14.55 -2.64
C GLU A 93 7.57 -13.68 -3.70
N VAL A 94 6.84 -12.65 -3.29
CA VAL A 94 6.15 -11.73 -4.20
C VAL A 94 7.15 -10.88 -4.98
N LEU A 95 8.11 -10.25 -4.30
CA LEU A 95 9.07 -9.35 -4.94
C LEU A 95 10.10 -10.07 -5.82
N THR A 96 10.25 -11.38 -5.67
CA THR A 96 11.11 -12.20 -6.56
C THR A 96 10.32 -12.97 -7.63
N SER A 97 9.00 -12.77 -7.70
CA SER A 97 8.13 -13.37 -8.70
C SER A 97 8.16 -12.60 -10.04
N LYS A 98 7.34 -13.06 -11.00
CA LYS A 98 7.11 -12.37 -12.28
C LYS A 98 5.86 -11.48 -12.29
N LEU A 99 5.24 -11.24 -11.13
CA LEU A 99 4.07 -10.35 -11.03
C LEU A 99 4.40 -8.95 -11.54
N PRO A 100 3.48 -8.28 -12.25
CA PRO A 100 3.64 -6.88 -12.64
C PRO A 100 3.38 -5.94 -11.45
N VAL A 101 4.33 -5.90 -10.50
CA VAL A 101 4.21 -5.12 -9.26
C VAL A 101 4.54 -3.65 -9.50
N VAL A 102 3.70 -2.79 -8.96
CA VAL A 102 4.00 -1.38 -8.70
C VAL A 102 4.15 -1.22 -7.20
N LEU A 103 5.39 -1.12 -6.72
CA LEU A 103 5.67 -0.94 -5.30
C LEU A 103 5.48 0.53 -4.91
N VAL A 104 4.46 0.81 -4.10
CA VAL A 104 4.12 2.14 -3.57
C VAL A 104 4.63 2.22 -2.12
N GLY A 105 5.94 2.37 -1.99
CA GLY A 105 6.63 2.35 -0.71
C GLY A 105 6.57 3.66 0.07
N LEU A 106 7.19 3.64 1.25
CA LEU A 106 7.32 4.83 2.10
C LEU A 106 8.08 5.97 1.42
N ASP A 107 8.82 5.67 0.36
CA ASP A 107 9.55 6.64 -0.48
C ASP A 107 8.65 7.73 -1.06
N VAL A 108 7.40 7.39 -1.32
CA VAL A 108 6.36 8.29 -1.85
C VAL A 108 5.22 8.53 -0.86
N THR A 109 4.79 7.50 -0.12
CA THR A 109 3.59 7.60 0.72
C THR A 109 3.75 8.53 1.92
N ARG A 110 4.97 8.74 2.41
CA ARG A 110 5.27 9.71 3.47
C ARG A 110 5.12 11.17 3.03
N LYS A 111 5.05 11.43 1.73
CA LYS A 111 4.90 12.77 1.17
C LYS A 111 3.43 13.18 1.05
N THR A 112 2.51 12.23 1.12
CA THR A 112 1.07 12.45 1.04
C THR A 112 0.47 12.43 2.45
N LEU A 113 0.12 13.60 2.96
CA LEU A 113 -0.37 13.75 4.32
C LEU A 113 -1.86 14.10 4.33
N PHE A 114 -2.57 13.54 5.31
CA PHE A 114 -3.81 14.06 5.85
C PHE A 114 -3.46 14.95 7.03
N THR A 115 -3.63 16.25 6.89
CA THR A 115 -3.19 17.25 7.87
C THR A 115 -4.24 17.48 8.96
N TYR A 116 -3.85 18.13 10.05
CA TYR A 116 -4.81 18.59 11.07
C TYR A 116 -5.81 19.61 10.49
N GLU A 117 -5.41 20.38 9.47
CA GLU A 117 -6.30 21.31 8.76
C GLU A 117 -7.33 20.55 7.92
N ASP A 118 -6.93 19.47 7.26
CA ASP A 118 -7.86 18.59 6.53
C ASP A 118 -8.88 17.95 7.48
N HIS A 119 -8.43 17.54 8.67
CA HIS A 119 -9.28 16.98 9.70
C HIS A 119 -10.37 17.97 10.13
N GLU A 120 -9.99 19.22 10.46
CA GLU A 120 -10.96 20.26 10.80
C GLU A 120 -11.87 20.63 9.63
N ARG A 121 -11.35 20.61 8.38
CA ARG A 121 -12.14 20.84 7.18
C ARG A 121 -13.25 19.79 7.03
N TRP A 122 -12.96 18.52 7.29
CA TRP A 122 -13.96 17.45 7.23
C TRP A 122 -15.02 17.61 8.33
N HIS A 123 -14.64 18.06 9.52
CA HIS A 123 -15.61 18.39 10.56
C HIS A 123 -16.63 19.46 10.11
N THR A 124 -16.19 20.46 9.37
CA THR A 124 -17.07 21.55 8.89
C THR A 124 -18.07 21.10 7.81
N ILE A 125 -17.91 19.93 7.21
CA ILE A 125 -18.90 19.38 6.27
C ILE A 125 -20.20 19.06 7.01
N GLY A 126 -20.14 18.55 8.24
CA GLY A 126 -21.26 18.44 9.15
C GLY A 126 -22.25 17.30 8.86
N THR A 127 -22.03 16.46 7.85
CA THR A 127 -22.84 15.27 7.58
C THR A 127 -22.48 14.14 8.57
N GLU A 128 -23.35 13.15 8.71
CA GLU A 128 -23.12 12.01 9.60
C GLU A 128 -21.85 11.27 9.25
N SER A 129 -21.62 11.00 7.96
CA SER A 129 -20.40 10.34 7.46
C SER A 129 -19.12 11.16 7.74
N ALA A 130 -19.18 12.48 7.55
CA ALA A 130 -18.05 13.36 7.82
C ALA A 130 -17.71 13.39 9.32
N LEU A 131 -18.70 13.49 10.18
CA LEU A 131 -18.51 13.47 11.64
C LEU A 131 -17.99 12.10 12.12
N PHE A 132 -18.48 11.00 11.55
CA PHE A 132 -17.96 9.66 11.85
C PHE A 132 -16.47 9.54 11.50
N LEU A 133 -16.07 9.99 10.31
CA LEU A 133 -14.66 9.97 9.91
C LEU A 133 -13.81 10.92 10.75
N TYR A 134 -14.33 12.11 11.08
CA TYR A 134 -13.65 13.06 11.97
C TYR A 134 -13.29 12.41 13.30
N GLU A 135 -14.27 11.81 13.99
CA GLU A 135 -14.03 11.16 15.29
C GLU A 135 -13.13 9.94 15.18
N SER A 136 -13.26 9.15 14.13
CA SER A 136 -12.39 7.98 13.88
C SER A 136 -10.95 8.39 13.66
N LEU A 137 -10.69 9.40 12.83
CA LEU A 137 -9.36 9.87 12.51
C LEU A 137 -8.68 10.63 13.67
N LYS A 138 -9.44 11.20 14.58
CA LYS A 138 -8.91 11.85 15.77
C LYS A 138 -7.99 10.95 16.60
N HIS A 139 -8.39 9.68 16.79
CA HIS A 139 -7.58 8.69 17.49
C HIS A 139 -6.31 8.34 16.71
N TYR A 140 -6.42 8.18 15.40
CA TYR A 140 -5.30 7.86 14.52
C TYR A 140 -4.28 9.01 14.46
N LEU A 141 -4.75 10.24 14.30
CA LEU A 141 -3.91 11.45 14.35
C LEU A 141 -3.22 11.61 15.71
N GLY A 142 -3.92 11.28 16.81
CA GLY A 142 -3.34 11.29 18.16
C GLY A 142 -2.20 10.29 18.31
N ALA A 143 -2.35 9.08 17.80
CA ALA A 143 -1.28 8.08 17.78
C ALA A 143 -0.12 8.53 16.88
N TYR A 144 -0.41 9.07 15.69
CA TYR A 144 0.64 9.60 14.80
C TYR A 144 1.45 10.73 15.44
N LYS A 145 0.80 11.65 16.15
CA LYS A 145 1.48 12.73 16.88
C LYS A 145 2.44 12.20 17.94
N GLN A 146 2.13 11.07 18.56
CA GLN A 146 2.99 10.46 19.56
C GLN A 146 4.24 9.80 18.95
N PHE A 147 4.07 9.09 17.81
CA PHE A 147 5.16 8.34 17.18
C PHE A 147 5.95 9.16 16.15
N HIS A 148 5.29 10.16 15.53
CA HIS A 148 5.85 11.02 14.49
C HIS A 148 5.58 12.50 14.77
N PRO A 149 6.06 13.05 15.88
CA PRO A 149 5.72 14.42 16.33
C PRO A 149 6.18 15.52 15.37
N TYR A 150 7.03 15.18 14.41
CA TYR A 150 7.55 16.08 13.38
C TYR A 150 6.61 16.20 12.15
N LEU A 151 5.57 15.37 12.06
CA LEU A 151 4.58 15.42 10.97
C LEU A 151 3.39 16.29 11.36
N ASN A 152 2.92 17.10 10.42
CA ASN A 152 1.66 17.87 10.56
C ASN A 152 0.47 17.03 10.10
N GLY A 153 0.25 15.87 10.74
CA GLY A 153 -0.83 14.94 10.36
C GLY A 153 -0.38 13.50 10.28
N CYS A 154 -1.04 12.69 9.45
CA CYS A 154 -0.71 11.29 9.21
C CYS A 154 -0.51 11.01 7.72
N GLY A 155 0.26 9.96 7.41
CA GLY A 155 0.50 9.52 6.03
C GLY A 155 -0.75 8.89 5.41
N LEU A 156 -1.07 9.29 4.19
CA LEU A 156 -2.11 8.67 3.35
C LEU A 156 -1.49 7.53 2.52
N HIS A 157 -0.99 6.50 3.24
CA HIS A 157 -0.23 5.40 2.64
C HIS A 157 -1.09 4.59 1.65
N ASP A 158 -2.14 3.97 2.14
CA ASP A 158 -3.05 3.13 1.36
C ASP A 158 -3.87 3.91 0.34
N PRO A 159 -4.36 5.12 0.67
CA PRO A 159 -5.04 5.97 -0.31
C PRO A 159 -4.17 6.30 -1.53
N LEU A 160 -2.86 6.54 -1.34
CA LEU A 160 -1.98 6.80 -2.48
C LEU A 160 -1.89 5.59 -3.42
N ALA A 161 -1.76 4.37 -2.88
CA ALA A 161 -1.71 3.17 -3.71
C ALA A 161 -3.03 2.94 -4.48
N ALA A 162 -4.16 3.21 -3.84
CA ALA A 162 -5.48 3.10 -4.46
C ALA A 162 -5.69 4.14 -5.58
N VAL A 163 -5.36 5.41 -5.32
CA VAL A 163 -5.46 6.47 -6.33
C VAL A 163 -4.49 6.21 -7.48
N ALA A 164 -3.27 5.74 -7.20
CA ALA A 164 -2.29 5.43 -8.23
C ALA A 164 -2.68 4.26 -9.14
N ALA A 165 -3.52 3.34 -8.68
CA ALA A 165 -4.04 2.27 -9.52
C ALA A 165 -5.04 2.80 -10.58
N ILE A 166 -5.71 3.92 -10.29
CA ILE A 166 -6.67 4.58 -11.19
C ILE A 166 -5.96 5.65 -12.01
N HIS A 167 -5.03 6.38 -11.39
CA HIS A 167 -4.29 7.52 -11.92
C HIS A 167 -2.78 7.26 -11.83
N PRO A 168 -2.22 6.32 -12.63
CA PRO A 168 -0.80 5.95 -12.55
C PRO A 168 0.15 7.11 -12.88
N GLU A 169 -0.32 8.12 -13.58
CA GLU A 169 0.45 9.32 -13.94
C GLU A 169 0.86 10.17 -12.73
N ILE A 170 0.23 10.02 -11.58
CA ILE A 170 0.64 10.72 -10.35
C ILE A 170 1.96 10.21 -9.78
N LEU A 171 2.41 9.04 -10.22
CA LEU A 171 3.67 8.43 -9.77
C LEU A 171 4.72 8.47 -10.89
N THR A 172 5.95 8.83 -10.52
CA THR A 172 7.11 8.48 -11.34
C THR A 172 7.69 7.18 -10.81
N THR A 173 7.65 6.15 -11.65
CA THR A 173 8.12 4.81 -11.32
C THR A 173 9.42 4.48 -12.04
N ILE A 174 10.27 3.67 -11.41
CA ILE A 174 11.53 3.18 -11.98
C ILE A 174 11.42 1.65 -12.09
N PRO A 175 11.61 1.06 -13.29
CA PRO A 175 11.73 -0.38 -13.43
C PRO A 175 12.93 -0.89 -12.62
N MET A 176 12.72 -1.94 -11.82
CA MET A 176 13.79 -2.58 -11.08
C MET A 176 13.41 -4.00 -10.66
N HIS A 177 14.40 -4.83 -10.45
CA HIS A 177 14.22 -6.11 -9.79
C HIS A 177 14.17 -5.89 -8.28
N LEU A 178 13.07 -6.25 -7.66
CA LEU A 178 12.86 -6.03 -6.24
C LEU A 178 13.14 -7.31 -5.45
N THR A 179 13.60 -7.15 -4.23
CA THR A 179 13.76 -8.24 -3.25
C THR A 179 13.63 -7.71 -1.82
N CYS A 180 13.65 -8.59 -0.84
CA CYS A 180 13.81 -8.20 0.56
C CYS A 180 14.70 -9.21 1.30
N PHE A 181 15.38 -8.74 2.34
CA PHE A 181 16.17 -9.62 3.21
C PHE A 181 15.25 -10.43 4.13
N THR A 182 15.37 -11.75 4.09
CA THR A 182 14.56 -12.64 4.94
C THR A 182 15.19 -12.93 6.29
N GLU A 183 16.49 -12.68 6.44
CA GLU A 183 17.30 -13.00 7.62
C GLU A 183 18.32 -11.90 7.93
N GLY A 184 18.98 -12.04 9.08
CA GLY A 184 20.05 -11.16 9.52
C GLY A 184 19.60 -9.76 9.95
N PRO A 185 20.56 -8.84 10.13
CA PRO A 185 20.29 -7.47 10.63
C PRO A 185 19.39 -6.63 9.73
N LEU A 186 19.31 -6.97 8.45
CA LEU A 186 18.49 -6.28 7.46
C LEU A 186 17.16 -7.00 7.17
N ARG A 187 16.78 -7.99 7.96
CA ARG A 187 15.53 -8.73 7.76
C ARG A 187 14.35 -7.77 7.60
N GLY A 188 13.58 -7.93 6.53
CA GLY A 188 12.44 -7.07 6.17
C GLY A 188 12.80 -5.77 5.45
N ARG A 189 14.08 -5.51 5.18
CA ARG A 189 14.49 -4.42 4.30
C ARG A 189 14.20 -4.81 2.85
N THR A 190 13.41 -4.00 2.17
CA THR A 190 13.21 -4.08 0.72
C THR A 190 14.34 -3.35 0.00
N THR A 191 14.77 -3.87 -1.13
CA THR A 191 15.85 -3.30 -1.93
C THR A 191 15.75 -3.76 -3.39
N GLU A 192 16.54 -3.15 -4.25
CA GLU A 192 16.82 -3.69 -5.57
C GLU A 192 17.67 -4.97 -5.45
N ASP A 193 17.37 -5.96 -6.29
CA ASP A 193 18.17 -7.19 -6.38
C ASP A 193 19.41 -6.95 -7.24
N VAL A 194 20.51 -6.66 -6.59
CA VAL A 194 21.79 -6.37 -7.24
C VAL A 194 22.34 -7.52 -8.09
N TRP A 195 21.91 -8.75 -7.84
CA TRP A 195 22.30 -9.92 -8.63
C TRP A 195 21.60 -9.98 -9.99
N ARG A 196 20.51 -9.22 -10.14
CA ARG A 196 19.71 -9.11 -11.35
C ARG A 196 19.85 -7.76 -12.05
N CYS A 197 20.73 -6.88 -11.62
CA CYS A 197 20.86 -5.52 -12.19
C CYS A 197 21.24 -5.51 -13.69
N ASN A 198 21.76 -6.61 -14.23
CA ASN A 198 22.06 -6.76 -15.66
C ASN A 198 20.95 -7.50 -16.44
N ASP A 199 19.86 -7.91 -15.79
CA ASP A 199 18.70 -8.52 -16.45
C ASP A 199 17.78 -7.40 -16.97
N PRO A 200 17.60 -7.26 -18.28
CA PRO A 200 16.79 -6.19 -18.85
C PRO A 200 15.28 -6.44 -18.78
N GLU A 201 14.85 -7.63 -18.35
CA GLU A 201 13.43 -8.03 -18.31
C GLU A 201 12.80 -7.68 -16.96
N TYR A 202 12.37 -6.43 -16.81
CA TYR A 202 11.69 -5.96 -15.61
C TYR A 202 10.20 -6.29 -15.64
N SER A 203 9.72 -7.06 -14.66
CA SER A 203 8.29 -7.24 -14.42
C SER A 203 7.73 -6.23 -13.40
N MET A 204 8.61 -5.60 -12.62
CA MET A 204 8.25 -4.74 -11.50
C MET A 204 8.80 -3.33 -11.68
N LYS A 205 8.19 -2.41 -10.96
CA LYS A 205 8.64 -1.03 -10.84
C LYS A 205 8.35 -0.49 -9.45
N ALA A 206 9.18 0.42 -8.98
CA ALA A 206 8.97 1.12 -7.71
C ALA A 206 8.63 2.59 -7.94
N ALA A 207 7.70 3.10 -7.16
CA ALA A 207 7.36 4.51 -7.12
C ALA A 207 8.44 5.27 -6.34
N MET A 208 9.10 6.22 -7.00
CA MET A 208 10.18 7.03 -6.40
C MET A 208 9.79 8.49 -6.23
N PHE A 209 8.86 9.00 -7.05
CA PHE A 209 8.32 10.34 -6.93
C PHE A 209 6.81 10.31 -7.06
N VAL A 210 6.15 11.29 -6.42
CA VAL A 210 4.70 11.47 -6.44
C VAL A 210 4.37 12.94 -6.68
N ASP A 211 3.42 13.21 -7.58
CA ASP A 211 2.77 14.51 -7.64
C ASP A 211 1.75 14.62 -6.51
N VAL A 212 2.21 15.18 -5.39
CA VAL A 212 1.41 15.33 -4.17
C VAL A 212 0.15 16.16 -4.43
N LYS A 213 0.25 17.19 -5.27
CA LYS A 213 -0.88 18.08 -5.55
C LYS A 213 -1.94 17.39 -6.40
N ALA A 214 -1.53 16.66 -7.42
CA ALA A 214 -2.45 15.87 -8.23
C ALA A 214 -3.15 14.78 -7.39
N PHE A 215 -2.39 14.07 -6.55
CA PHE A 215 -2.95 13.11 -5.60
C PHE A 215 -3.97 13.75 -4.65
N GLN A 216 -3.61 14.86 -4.01
CA GLN A 216 -4.49 15.54 -3.06
C GLN A 216 -5.78 16.03 -3.72
N ASN A 217 -5.70 16.58 -4.92
CA ASN A 217 -6.87 17.03 -5.65
C ASN A 217 -7.83 15.86 -5.95
N GLU A 218 -7.31 14.72 -6.38
CA GLU A 218 -8.12 13.54 -6.68
C GLU A 218 -8.70 12.93 -5.41
N PHE A 219 -7.86 12.66 -4.41
CA PHE A 219 -8.29 12.03 -3.16
C PHE A 219 -9.30 12.88 -2.40
N PHE A 220 -8.95 14.13 -2.08
CA PHE A 220 -9.86 15.00 -1.30
C PHE A 220 -11.10 15.37 -2.11
N GLY A 221 -10.95 15.61 -3.42
CA GLY A 221 -12.10 15.92 -4.27
C GLY A 221 -13.15 14.82 -4.22
N LYS A 222 -12.76 13.56 -4.38
CA LYS A 222 -13.69 12.41 -4.34
C LYS A 222 -14.25 12.13 -2.96
N VAL A 223 -13.39 12.15 -1.93
CA VAL A 223 -13.84 11.86 -0.57
C VAL A 223 -14.78 12.96 -0.07
N GLU A 224 -14.47 14.23 -0.29
CA GLU A 224 -15.33 15.33 0.15
C GLU A 224 -16.66 15.38 -0.63
N GLU A 225 -16.66 15.05 -1.92
CA GLU A 225 -17.89 14.87 -2.70
C GLU A 225 -18.79 13.79 -2.08
N MET A 226 -18.19 12.63 -1.75
CA MET A 226 -18.91 11.54 -1.07
C MET A 226 -19.43 11.98 0.30
N LEU A 227 -18.60 12.64 1.12
CA LEU A 227 -18.99 13.10 2.46
C LEU A 227 -20.11 14.13 2.44
N ARG A 228 -20.22 14.97 1.42
CA ARG A 228 -21.31 15.97 1.29
C ARG A 228 -22.64 15.35 0.87
N ASN A 229 -22.60 14.19 0.21
CA ASN A 229 -23.77 13.52 -0.34
C ASN A 229 -24.36 12.45 0.60
N HIS A 230 -23.69 12.14 1.69
CA HIS A 230 -24.06 11.12 2.68
C HIS A 230 -23.89 11.66 4.10
#